data_44f8838d1e146a3df9ddc0eb4f78198d
#
_entry.id   44f8838d1e146a3df9ddc0eb4f78198d
#
_cell.length_a   1.000
_cell.length_b   1.000
_cell.length_c   1.000
_cell.angle_alpha   90.00
_cell.angle_beta   90.00
_cell.angle_gamma   90.00
#
_symmetry.space_group_name_H-M   'P 1'
#
loop_
_entity.id
_entity.type
_entity.pdbx_description
1 polymer ?
#
loop_
_entity_poly.entity_id
_entity_poly.type
_entity_poly.pdbx_seq_one_letter_code
_entity_poly.pdbx_strand_id
1 'polypeptide(L)'
;MNANNLEISASGRKYYRFASLCLLIILLAMTLNDLPIQKVLGTLGASPIWAVSAVIFLFFLVHNRFCLYLDKYSRLFIIYFFWTFSVSLAQCVWYYFAEGTILNHYGASVFNKHFFASSYYLFYFLVIYCASYALRLVPGVFFKKAIILIAFFLTLVIAVEYVLPDILAPFHLSMEGYGIGSRLRLLSPEPSIAAFTFNIFLLLAITLSNVSLVRLILWGTLVVGNLLIGSKSSLVLIMSGGLLVFYFNMSLIQKLKSLVMLIPVVGVVVYIFLHTVLPALAIDIENFSSVSTRMITSLWAVCSLFYYPLGEGYGTYTVWFFHPLDTATSLADSLVPFQLNLLEINDMADTGDYLSAKSGILFSIIHSGFMAVIFYFILFRSSFKDVQKINIGYYQKTLLRVTLWYSLLSILFAVNMEVLYAFLLPFIVVNYLKINHKR
;
A
#
# COMPACT_ATOMS: atom_id res chain seq x y z
N MET A 1 -35.01 -4.46 -22.23
CA MET A 1 -34.22 -5.13 -23.30
C MET A 1 -33.35 -6.19 -22.66
N ASN A 2 -33.61 -7.47 -22.92
CA ASN A 2 -32.92 -8.60 -22.32
C ASN A 2 -31.48 -8.69 -22.85
N ALA A 3 -30.50 -8.45 -21.99
CA ALA A 3 -29.05 -8.46 -22.28
C ALA A 3 -28.44 -9.89 -22.30
N ASN A 4 -29.24 -10.93 -22.52
CA ASN A 4 -28.81 -12.30 -22.28
C ASN A 4 -28.45 -13.15 -23.51
N ASN A 5 -28.45 -12.60 -24.71
CA ASN A 5 -28.15 -13.42 -25.91
C ASN A 5 -27.25 -12.66 -26.91
N LEU A 6 -26.13 -12.14 -26.49
CA LEU A 6 -25.01 -11.95 -27.40
C LEU A 6 -24.33 -13.33 -27.53
N GLU A 7 -24.57 -14.07 -28.59
CA GLU A 7 -23.73 -15.18 -29.03
C GLU A 7 -22.31 -14.67 -29.21
N ILE A 8 -21.50 -14.82 -28.15
CA ILE A 8 -20.07 -14.50 -28.17
C ILE A 8 -19.47 -15.51 -29.18
N SER A 9 -18.93 -15.02 -30.29
CA SER A 9 -18.21 -15.81 -31.27
C SER A 9 -17.16 -16.71 -30.58
N ALA A 10 -16.76 -17.81 -31.17
CA ALA A 10 -15.76 -18.71 -30.58
C ALA A 10 -14.44 -17.98 -30.24
N SER A 11 -14.04 -16.98 -31.05
CA SER A 11 -12.89 -16.11 -30.78
C SER A 11 -13.13 -15.20 -29.57
N GLY A 12 -14.34 -14.67 -29.41
CA GLY A 12 -14.70 -13.85 -28.25
C GLY A 12 -14.70 -14.64 -26.94
N ARG A 13 -15.10 -15.93 -26.98
CA ARG A 13 -15.04 -16.82 -25.79
C ARG A 13 -13.60 -17.14 -25.36
N LYS A 14 -12.69 -17.35 -26.30
CA LYS A 14 -11.26 -17.59 -26.00
C LYS A 14 -10.64 -16.36 -25.35
N TYR A 15 -10.90 -15.19 -25.90
CA TYR A 15 -10.36 -13.94 -25.38
C TYR A 15 -10.88 -13.61 -23.98
N TYR A 16 -12.15 -13.84 -23.75
CA TYR A 16 -12.78 -13.72 -22.43
C TYR A 16 -12.10 -14.62 -21.38
N ARG A 17 -11.87 -15.90 -21.69
CA ARG A 17 -11.19 -16.84 -20.79
C ARG A 17 -9.76 -16.38 -20.48
N PHE A 18 -9.07 -15.90 -21.49
CA PHE A 18 -7.72 -15.36 -21.33
C PHE A 18 -7.69 -14.12 -20.42
N ALA A 19 -8.57 -13.14 -20.63
CA ALA A 19 -8.67 -11.96 -19.78
C ALA A 19 -9.02 -12.31 -18.32
N SER A 20 -9.87 -13.33 -18.13
CA SER A 20 -10.20 -13.87 -16.80
C SER A 20 -8.98 -14.47 -16.11
N LEU A 21 -8.20 -15.25 -16.84
CA LEU A 21 -6.95 -15.83 -16.34
C LEU A 21 -5.93 -14.75 -16.00
N CYS A 22 -5.71 -13.77 -16.87
CA CYS A 22 -4.84 -12.63 -16.63
C CYS A 22 -5.22 -11.88 -15.34
N LEU A 23 -6.51 -11.62 -15.17
CA LEU A 23 -6.99 -10.94 -13.95
C LEU A 23 -6.74 -11.77 -12.70
N LEU A 24 -6.99 -13.08 -12.74
CA LEU A 24 -6.73 -13.97 -11.61
C LEU A 24 -5.23 -14.02 -11.26
N ILE A 25 -4.36 -14.12 -12.28
CA ILE A 25 -2.91 -14.14 -12.08
C ILE A 25 -2.42 -12.83 -11.46
N ILE A 26 -2.91 -11.66 -11.92
CA ILE A 26 -2.58 -10.36 -11.31
C ILE A 26 -2.99 -10.33 -9.85
N LEU A 27 -4.22 -10.75 -9.54
CA LEU A 27 -4.73 -10.75 -8.16
C LEU A 27 -3.95 -11.70 -7.25
N LEU A 28 -3.55 -12.87 -7.72
CA LEU A 28 -2.69 -13.80 -6.98
C LEU A 28 -1.28 -13.23 -6.80
N ALA A 29 -0.70 -12.64 -7.86
CA ALA A 29 0.62 -12.03 -7.77
C ALA A 29 0.69 -10.87 -6.76
N MET A 30 -0.42 -10.16 -6.50
CA MET A 30 -0.52 -9.13 -5.46
C MET A 30 -0.36 -9.68 -4.03
N THR A 31 -0.53 -10.98 -3.83
CA THR A 31 -0.36 -11.60 -2.50
C THR A 31 1.06 -12.06 -2.22
N LEU A 32 1.93 -12.10 -3.25
CA LEU A 32 3.32 -12.58 -3.16
C LEU A 32 4.27 -11.37 -3.06
N ASN A 33 4.86 -11.16 -1.89
CA ASN A 33 5.65 -9.97 -1.61
C ASN A 33 7.02 -10.26 -0.97
N ASP A 34 7.46 -11.54 -0.91
CA ASP A 34 8.70 -11.94 -0.24
C ASP A 34 9.45 -13.07 -0.97
N LEU A 35 9.39 -13.10 -2.29
CA LEU A 35 10.00 -14.20 -3.05
C LEU A 35 11.54 -14.19 -2.98
N PRO A 36 12.20 -15.38 -2.91
CA PRO A 36 13.64 -15.51 -2.84
C PRO A 36 14.41 -14.93 -4.03
N ILE A 37 13.74 -14.73 -5.18
CA ILE A 37 14.34 -14.09 -6.36
C ILE A 37 14.78 -12.63 -6.07
N GLN A 38 14.36 -12.07 -4.96
CA GLN A 38 14.84 -10.80 -4.45
C GLN A 38 16.37 -10.78 -4.23
N LYS A 39 17.01 -11.93 -3.94
CA LYS A 39 18.47 -12.05 -3.82
C LYS A 39 19.19 -11.66 -5.11
N VAL A 40 18.54 -11.82 -6.26
CA VAL A 40 19.13 -11.56 -7.59
C VAL A 40 18.65 -10.21 -8.15
N LEU A 41 17.37 -9.88 -8.00
CA LEU A 41 16.74 -8.71 -8.62
C LEU A 41 16.52 -7.55 -7.65
N GLY A 42 17.06 -7.64 -6.44
CA GLY A 42 16.76 -6.66 -5.40
C GLY A 42 15.25 -6.64 -5.06
N THR A 43 14.77 -5.54 -4.53
CA THR A 43 13.37 -5.39 -4.09
C THR A 43 12.33 -5.65 -5.20
N LEU A 44 12.69 -5.50 -6.50
CA LEU A 44 11.81 -5.88 -7.61
C LEU A 44 11.49 -7.37 -7.60
N GLY A 45 12.45 -8.20 -7.22
CA GLY A 45 12.28 -9.65 -7.15
C GLY A 45 11.37 -10.13 -6.02
N ALA A 46 10.99 -9.26 -5.07
CA ALA A 46 10.10 -9.64 -3.96
C ALA A 46 8.71 -10.08 -4.43
N SER A 47 8.22 -9.55 -5.57
CA SER A 47 6.91 -9.90 -6.12
C SER A 47 7.03 -10.26 -7.60
N PRO A 48 6.30 -11.27 -8.11
CA PRO A 48 6.31 -11.62 -9.53
C PRO A 48 5.51 -10.63 -10.38
N ILE A 49 4.86 -9.64 -9.76
CA ILE A 49 3.87 -8.77 -10.40
C ILE A 49 4.47 -7.92 -11.52
N TRP A 50 5.75 -7.56 -11.41
CA TRP A 50 6.46 -6.79 -12.44
C TRP A 50 6.51 -7.56 -13.76
N ALA A 51 6.91 -8.84 -13.74
CA ALA A 51 6.97 -9.68 -14.94
C ALA A 51 5.56 -10.00 -15.46
N VAL A 52 4.65 -10.38 -14.56
CA VAL A 52 3.26 -10.69 -14.88
C VAL A 52 2.55 -9.50 -15.52
N SER A 53 2.65 -8.31 -14.92
CA SER A 53 1.98 -7.11 -15.45
C SER A 53 2.59 -6.65 -16.77
N ALA A 54 3.91 -6.73 -16.94
CA ALA A 54 4.57 -6.37 -18.19
C ALA A 54 4.15 -7.28 -19.35
N VAL A 55 4.14 -8.61 -19.14
CA VAL A 55 3.71 -9.58 -20.16
C VAL A 55 2.24 -9.38 -20.53
N ILE A 56 1.35 -9.25 -19.54
CA ILE A 56 -0.07 -9.01 -19.77
C ILE A 56 -0.32 -7.68 -20.49
N PHE A 57 0.43 -6.64 -20.10
CA PHE A 57 0.35 -5.33 -20.74
C PHE A 57 0.72 -5.40 -22.22
N LEU A 58 1.85 -6.02 -22.55
CA LEU A 58 2.29 -6.21 -23.93
C LEU A 58 1.26 -6.98 -24.74
N PHE A 59 0.69 -8.05 -24.16
CA PHE A 59 -0.38 -8.81 -24.82
C PHE A 59 -1.60 -7.93 -25.12
N PHE A 60 -2.08 -7.15 -24.13
CA PHE A 60 -3.23 -6.27 -24.34
C PHE A 60 -2.91 -5.13 -25.32
N LEU A 61 -1.68 -4.62 -25.31
CA LEU A 61 -1.23 -3.60 -26.24
C LEU A 61 -1.26 -4.07 -27.69
N VAL A 62 -0.70 -5.26 -27.94
CA VAL A 62 -0.71 -5.88 -29.28
C VAL A 62 -2.14 -6.19 -29.72
N HIS A 63 -2.96 -6.78 -28.82
CA HIS A 63 -4.35 -7.10 -29.13
C HIS A 63 -5.19 -5.87 -29.49
N ASN A 64 -4.93 -4.74 -28.84
CA ASN A 64 -5.59 -3.46 -29.10
C ASN A 64 -4.96 -2.65 -30.24
N ARG A 65 -4.14 -3.27 -31.07
CA ARG A 65 -3.44 -2.57 -32.16
C ARG A 65 -2.68 -1.32 -31.66
N PHE A 66 -2.01 -1.45 -30.53
CA PHE A 66 -1.25 -0.39 -29.85
C PHE A 66 -2.08 0.80 -29.34
N CYS A 67 -3.41 0.66 -29.25
CA CYS A 67 -4.26 1.70 -28.64
C CYS A 67 -4.35 1.49 -27.12
N LEU A 68 -4.03 2.55 -26.35
CA LEU A 68 -4.14 2.55 -24.88
C LEU A 68 -5.51 3.07 -24.43
N TYR A 69 -6.24 2.26 -23.69
CA TYR A 69 -7.50 2.64 -23.03
C TYR A 69 -7.27 3.02 -21.58
N LEU A 70 -6.88 4.29 -21.37
CA LEU A 70 -6.60 4.79 -20.04
C LEU A 70 -7.90 5.19 -19.33
N ASP A 71 -8.21 4.53 -18.22
CA ASP A 71 -9.22 4.99 -17.29
C ASP A 71 -8.66 6.12 -16.39
N LYS A 72 -9.50 6.65 -15.49
CA LYS A 72 -9.13 7.74 -14.61
C LYS A 72 -7.93 7.41 -13.72
N TYR A 73 -7.91 6.21 -13.14
CA TYR A 73 -6.84 5.79 -12.23
C TYR A 73 -5.55 5.52 -12.99
N SER A 74 -5.62 4.79 -14.10
CA SER A 74 -4.46 4.56 -14.98
C SER A 74 -3.82 5.86 -15.46
N ARG A 75 -4.65 6.87 -15.83
CA ARG A 75 -4.13 8.21 -16.19
C ARG A 75 -3.39 8.87 -15.04
N LEU A 76 -3.94 8.79 -13.84
CA LEU A 76 -3.33 9.41 -12.67
C LEU A 76 -1.97 8.78 -12.34
N PHE A 77 -1.88 7.44 -12.38
CA PHE A 77 -0.62 6.73 -12.13
C PHE A 77 0.43 6.99 -13.20
N ILE A 78 0.05 7.03 -14.48
CA ILE A 78 1.03 7.28 -15.56
C ILE A 78 1.54 8.74 -15.55
N ILE A 79 0.68 9.72 -15.23
CA ILE A 79 1.09 11.12 -15.07
C ILE A 79 2.06 11.25 -13.89
N TYR A 80 1.74 10.60 -12.76
CA TYR A 80 2.59 10.61 -11.58
C TYR A 80 3.95 9.94 -11.89
N PHE A 81 3.96 8.80 -12.58
CA PHE A 81 5.19 8.15 -13.01
C PHE A 81 6.06 9.06 -13.87
N PHE A 82 5.51 9.67 -14.93
CA PHE A 82 6.30 10.54 -15.80
C PHE A 82 6.84 11.76 -15.07
N TRP A 83 6.05 12.36 -14.17
CA TRP A 83 6.53 13.45 -13.34
C TRP A 83 7.72 13.04 -12.48
N THR A 84 7.55 12.00 -11.69
CA THR A 84 8.57 11.55 -10.73
C THR A 84 9.83 11.07 -11.46
N PHE A 85 9.66 10.35 -12.57
CA PHE A 85 10.76 9.91 -13.42
C PHE A 85 11.56 11.11 -13.97
N SER A 86 10.88 12.09 -14.54
CA SER A 86 11.53 13.25 -15.18
C SER A 86 12.25 14.12 -14.16
N VAL A 87 11.61 14.40 -13.01
CA VAL A 87 12.23 15.23 -11.95
C VAL A 87 13.45 14.51 -11.38
N SER A 88 13.31 13.23 -11.06
CA SER A 88 14.42 12.44 -10.50
C SER A 88 15.57 12.29 -11.50
N LEU A 89 15.29 12.12 -12.80
CA LEU A 89 16.32 12.10 -13.84
C LEU A 89 17.05 13.45 -13.93
N ALA A 90 16.31 14.55 -13.91
CA ALA A 90 16.90 15.89 -13.92
C ALA A 90 17.83 16.12 -12.72
N GLN A 91 17.45 15.63 -11.55
CA GLN A 91 18.29 15.71 -10.34
C GLN A 91 19.54 14.83 -10.43
N CYS A 92 19.45 13.62 -11.02
CA CYS A 92 20.63 12.79 -11.27
C CYS A 92 21.61 13.48 -12.25
N VAL A 93 21.08 14.11 -13.31
CA VAL A 93 21.87 14.88 -14.26
C VAL A 93 22.51 16.10 -13.59
N TRP A 94 21.73 16.84 -12.80
CA TRP A 94 22.24 17.99 -12.01
C TRP A 94 23.36 17.55 -11.05
N TYR A 95 23.19 16.45 -10.31
CA TYR A 95 24.19 15.90 -9.41
C TYR A 95 25.49 15.57 -10.16
N TYR A 96 25.38 14.92 -11.33
CA TYR A 96 26.55 14.61 -12.16
C TYR A 96 27.31 15.86 -12.58
N PHE A 97 26.63 16.95 -12.96
CA PHE A 97 27.29 18.19 -13.32
C PHE A 97 27.89 18.94 -12.14
N ALA A 98 27.26 18.84 -10.96
CA ALA A 98 27.73 19.52 -9.77
C ALA A 98 28.93 18.83 -9.13
N GLU A 99 28.92 17.51 -9.04
CA GLU A 99 29.89 16.71 -8.28
C GLU A 99 30.92 15.98 -9.20
N GLY A 100 30.70 15.96 -10.52
CA GLY A 100 31.59 15.28 -11.47
C GLY A 100 31.59 13.74 -11.36
N THR A 101 30.64 13.17 -10.59
CA THR A 101 30.52 11.74 -10.34
C THR A 101 29.09 11.25 -10.49
N ILE A 102 28.93 9.97 -10.84
CA ILE A 102 27.62 9.28 -10.84
C ILE A 102 27.40 8.43 -9.57
N LEU A 103 28.39 8.38 -8.68
CA LEU A 103 28.35 7.57 -7.47
C LEU A 103 27.92 8.42 -6.28
N ASN A 104 27.00 7.90 -5.45
CA ASN A 104 26.66 8.48 -4.16
C ASN A 104 27.77 8.23 -3.11
N HIS A 105 27.56 8.70 -1.90
CA HIS A 105 28.52 8.54 -0.78
C HIS A 105 28.84 7.08 -0.43
N TYR A 106 27.95 6.15 -0.81
CA TYR A 106 28.09 4.70 -0.56
C TYR A 106 28.64 3.93 -1.77
N GLY A 107 29.11 4.61 -2.80
CA GLY A 107 29.64 3.99 -4.02
C GLY A 107 28.59 3.41 -4.98
N ALA A 108 27.31 3.65 -4.73
CA ALA A 108 26.23 3.19 -5.61
C ALA A 108 25.88 4.26 -6.66
N SER A 109 25.62 3.83 -7.91
CA SER A 109 25.23 4.74 -8.99
C SER A 109 23.83 5.34 -8.75
N VAL A 110 23.74 6.67 -8.75
CA VAL A 110 22.46 7.43 -8.62
C VAL A 110 21.54 7.14 -9.82
N PHE A 111 22.08 6.93 -11.02
CA PHE A 111 21.28 6.58 -12.19
C PHE A 111 20.67 5.18 -12.07
N ASN A 112 21.45 4.18 -11.60
CA ASN A 112 20.92 2.84 -11.38
C ASN A 112 19.80 2.87 -10.33
N LYS A 113 20.01 3.55 -9.19
CA LYS A 113 18.96 3.72 -8.19
C LYS A 113 17.72 4.41 -8.77
N HIS A 114 17.91 5.46 -9.58
CA HIS A 114 16.81 6.15 -10.25
C HIS A 114 15.97 5.18 -11.12
N PHE A 115 16.61 4.42 -12.01
CA PHE A 115 15.88 3.50 -12.90
C PHE A 115 15.18 2.37 -12.14
N PHE A 116 15.84 1.78 -11.15
CA PHE A 116 15.23 0.72 -10.35
C PHE A 116 14.05 1.23 -9.50
N ALA A 117 14.22 2.32 -8.76
CA ALA A 117 13.19 2.83 -7.88
C ALA A 117 11.99 3.44 -8.65
N SER A 118 12.23 4.15 -9.76
CA SER A 118 11.14 4.67 -10.58
C SER A 118 10.31 3.56 -11.25
N SER A 119 10.91 2.39 -11.51
CA SER A 119 10.20 1.26 -12.11
C SER A 119 9.02 0.75 -11.27
N TYR A 120 9.05 0.90 -9.93
CA TYR A 120 7.90 0.53 -9.07
C TYR A 120 6.62 1.27 -9.47
N TYR A 121 6.71 2.57 -9.76
CA TYR A 121 5.54 3.36 -10.16
C TYR A 121 5.07 3.03 -11.56
N LEU A 122 5.98 2.63 -12.45
CA LEU A 122 5.62 2.06 -13.74
C LEU A 122 4.81 0.77 -13.56
N PHE A 123 5.25 -0.11 -12.65
CA PHE A 123 4.51 -1.36 -12.39
C PHE A 123 3.16 -1.10 -11.72
N TYR A 124 3.02 -0.12 -10.84
CA TYR A 124 1.71 0.31 -10.35
C TYR A 124 0.78 0.72 -11.49
N PHE A 125 1.28 1.51 -12.45
CA PHE A 125 0.51 1.85 -13.64
C PHE A 125 0.14 0.62 -14.46
N LEU A 126 1.10 -0.28 -14.75
CA LEU A 126 0.85 -1.49 -15.53
C LEU A 126 -0.20 -2.39 -14.88
N VAL A 127 -0.11 -2.60 -13.57
CA VAL A 127 -1.07 -3.42 -12.81
C VAL A 127 -2.48 -2.83 -12.87
N ILE A 128 -2.63 -1.54 -12.58
CA ILE A 128 -3.96 -0.90 -12.58
C ILE A 128 -4.56 -0.83 -13.99
N TYR A 129 -3.72 -0.62 -15.00
CA TYR A 129 -4.11 -0.65 -16.40
C TYR A 129 -4.60 -2.04 -16.81
N CYS A 130 -3.79 -3.07 -16.59
CA CYS A 130 -4.10 -4.44 -16.95
C CYS A 130 -5.37 -4.96 -16.24
N ALA A 131 -5.49 -4.69 -14.93
CA ALA A 131 -6.68 -5.06 -14.18
C ALA A 131 -7.92 -4.32 -14.68
N SER A 132 -7.84 -3.01 -14.87
CA SER A 132 -8.96 -2.18 -15.37
C SER A 132 -9.38 -2.56 -16.79
N TYR A 133 -8.43 -2.90 -17.64
CA TYR A 133 -8.70 -3.35 -18.98
C TYR A 133 -9.38 -4.74 -18.99
N ALA A 134 -8.83 -5.70 -18.23
CA ALA A 134 -9.43 -7.03 -18.07
C ALA A 134 -10.87 -6.97 -17.53
N LEU A 135 -11.16 -6.07 -16.58
CA LEU A 135 -12.50 -5.87 -16.02
C LEU A 135 -13.55 -5.41 -17.04
N ARG A 136 -13.15 -4.79 -18.15
CA ARG A 136 -14.09 -4.45 -19.24
C ARG A 136 -14.50 -5.65 -20.07
N LEU A 137 -13.67 -6.68 -20.07
CA LEU A 137 -13.84 -7.89 -20.87
C LEU A 137 -14.49 -9.02 -20.09
N VAL A 138 -14.30 -9.03 -18.76
CA VAL A 138 -14.71 -10.12 -17.86
C VAL A 138 -16.07 -9.84 -17.23
N PRO A 139 -16.98 -10.85 -17.06
CA PRO A 139 -18.23 -10.64 -16.33
C PRO A 139 -17.96 -10.30 -14.87
N GLY A 140 -18.82 -9.43 -14.35
CA GLY A 140 -18.75 -9.01 -12.98
C GLY A 140 -18.80 -10.13 -11.95
N VAL A 141 -19.50 -11.20 -12.23
CA VAL A 141 -19.59 -12.38 -11.37
C VAL A 141 -18.23 -13.06 -11.19
N PHE A 142 -17.41 -13.12 -12.24
CA PHE A 142 -16.08 -13.73 -12.16
C PHE A 142 -15.16 -12.94 -11.22
N PHE A 143 -15.11 -11.62 -11.37
CA PHE A 143 -14.25 -10.79 -10.52
C PHE A 143 -14.60 -10.91 -9.02
N LYS A 144 -15.91 -10.87 -8.69
CA LYS A 144 -16.38 -11.10 -7.32
C LYS A 144 -15.92 -12.44 -6.77
N LYS A 145 -16.09 -13.52 -7.56
CA LYS A 145 -15.65 -14.87 -7.17
C LYS A 145 -14.13 -14.94 -6.99
N ALA A 146 -13.36 -14.29 -7.87
CA ALA A 146 -11.90 -14.27 -7.79
C ALA A 146 -11.40 -13.60 -6.49
N ILE A 147 -11.97 -12.44 -6.12
CA ILE A 147 -11.62 -11.77 -4.84
C ILE A 147 -11.95 -12.66 -3.63
N ILE A 148 -13.15 -13.28 -3.63
CA ILE A 148 -13.56 -14.17 -2.53
C ILE A 148 -12.65 -15.40 -2.47
N LEU A 149 -12.31 -16.00 -3.62
CA LEU A 149 -11.40 -17.15 -3.69
C LEU A 149 -10.02 -16.82 -3.11
N ILE A 150 -9.48 -15.66 -3.45
CA ILE A 150 -8.18 -15.24 -2.92
C ILE A 150 -8.24 -14.93 -1.42
N ALA A 151 -9.34 -14.36 -0.93
CA ALA A 151 -9.53 -14.19 0.51
C ALA A 151 -9.53 -15.53 1.25
N PHE A 152 -10.18 -16.57 0.70
CA PHE A 152 -10.10 -17.94 1.24
C PHE A 152 -8.71 -18.57 1.09
N PHE A 153 -8.02 -18.33 -0.02
CA PHE A 153 -6.63 -18.75 -0.19
C PHE A 153 -5.71 -18.16 0.89
N LEU A 154 -5.80 -16.86 1.16
CA LEU A 154 -5.04 -16.22 2.23
C LEU A 154 -5.40 -16.77 3.62
N THR A 155 -6.66 -17.13 3.84
CA THR A 155 -7.09 -17.81 5.06
C THR A 155 -6.45 -19.20 5.20
N LEU A 156 -6.36 -19.94 4.09
CA LEU A 156 -5.66 -21.23 4.08
C LEU A 156 -4.17 -21.05 4.34
N VAL A 157 -3.55 -20.01 3.77
CA VAL A 157 -2.12 -19.70 4.02
C VAL A 157 -1.88 -19.45 5.51
N ILE A 158 -2.76 -18.68 6.20
CA ILE A 158 -2.68 -18.51 7.68
C ILE A 158 -2.71 -19.86 8.39
N ALA A 159 -3.64 -20.73 8.03
CA ALA A 159 -3.78 -22.03 8.67
C ALA A 159 -2.55 -22.92 8.43
N VAL A 160 -2.02 -22.92 7.21
CA VAL A 160 -0.80 -23.67 6.85
C VAL A 160 0.41 -23.12 7.60
N GLU A 161 0.60 -21.80 7.62
CA GLU A 161 1.73 -21.17 8.31
C GLU A 161 1.70 -21.43 9.82
N TYR A 162 0.49 -21.41 10.42
CA TYR A 162 0.32 -21.67 11.84
C TYR A 162 0.66 -23.13 12.23
N VAL A 163 0.31 -24.12 11.39
CA VAL A 163 0.49 -25.55 11.68
C VAL A 163 1.80 -26.09 11.11
N LEU A 164 2.21 -25.64 9.93
CA LEU A 164 3.33 -26.18 9.14
C LEU A 164 4.14 -25.03 8.50
N PRO A 165 4.82 -24.18 9.30
CA PRO A 165 5.50 -22.97 8.79
C PRO A 165 6.56 -23.29 7.72
N ASP A 166 7.24 -24.43 7.80
CA ASP A 166 8.31 -24.83 6.88
C ASP A 166 7.83 -24.98 5.42
N ILE A 167 6.53 -25.27 5.21
CA ILE A 167 5.97 -25.37 3.86
C ILE A 167 6.04 -24.04 3.12
N LEU A 168 6.01 -22.92 3.85
CA LEU A 168 6.08 -21.58 3.23
C LEU A 168 7.51 -21.08 3.01
N ALA A 169 8.53 -21.78 3.52
CA ALA A 169 9.92 -21.40 3.36
C ALA A 169 10.34 -21.06 1.91
N PRO A 170 9.90 -21.80 0.86
CA PRO A 170 10.23 -21.48 -0.52
C PRO A 170 9.68 -20.14 -1.03
N PHE A 171 8.74 -19.54 -0.31
CA PHE A 171 8.11 -18.25 -0.67
C PHE A 171 8.68 -17.07 0.11
N HIS A 172 9.73 -17.30 0.92
CA HIS A 172 10.38 -16.26 1.73
C HIS A 172 11.84 -16.08 1.35
N LEU A 173 12.29 -14.82 1.40
CA LEU A 173 13.68 -14.44 1.18
C LEU A 173 14.61 -15.05 2.23
N SER A 174 14.18 -15.01 3.50
CA SER A 174 14.88 -15.55 4.66
C SER A 174 13.87 -16.09 5.67
N MET A 175 14.24 -17.20 6.29
CA MET A 175 13.52 -17.80 7.42
C MET A 175 14.17 -17.45 8.76
N GLU A 176 15.18 -16.58 8.79
CA GLU A 176 15.82 -16.14 10.04
C GLU A 176 14.80 -15.49 10.97
N GLY A 177 14.77 -15.89 12.22
CA GLY A 177 13.80 -15.44 13.20
C GLY A 177 12.40 -16.06 13.05
N TYR A 178 12.23 -17.03 12.15
CA TYR A 178 10.97 -17.76 11.96
C TYR A 178 10.96 -19.00 12.85
N GLY A 179 10.01 -19.09 13.75
CA GLY A 179 9.89 -20.24 14.67
C GLY A 179 8.52 -20.30 15.31
N ILE A 180 8.27 -21.37 16.08
CA ILE A 180 7.05 -21.55 16.86
C ILE A 180 6.87 -20.36 17.80
N GLY A 181 5.76 -19.63 17.66
CA GLY A 181 5.46 -18.42 18.44
C GLY A 181 5.86 -17.10 17.76
N SER A 182 6.51 -17.12 16.58
CA SER A 182 6.69 -15.93 15.78
C SER A 182 5.36 -15.42 15.21
N ARG A 183 5.28 -14.12 14.92
CA ARG A 183 4.11 -13.54 14.25
C ARG A 183 4.04 -14.04 12.80
N LEU A 184 2.82 -14.36 12.32
CA LEU A 184 2.62 -14.85 10.96
C LEU A 184 2.95 -13.76 9.92
N ARG A 185 3.61 -14.14 8.84
CA ARG A 185 4.01 -13.27 7.73
C ARG A 185 3.28 -13.58 6.42
N LEU A 186 2.54 -14.67 6.36
CA LEU A 186 1.88 -15.19 5.16
C LEU A 186 2.89 -15.35 4.00
N LEU A 187 2.75 -14.53 2.97
CA LEU A 187 3.62 -14.50 1.79
C LEU A 187 4.31 -13.12 1.67
N SER A 188 4.63 -12.50 2.82
CA SER A 188 5.15 -11.14 2.91
C SER A 188 6.39 -11.09 3.82
N PRO A 189 7.28 -10.10 3.67
CA PRO A 189 8.50 -10.01 4.47
C PRO A 189 8.24 -9.70 5.94
N GLU A 190 7.13 -9.00 6.23
CA GLU A 190 6.79 -8.52 7.58
C GLU A 190 5.31 -8.75 7.91
N PRO A 191 4.97 -8.98 9.21
CA PRO A 191 3.58 -9.12 9.64
C PRO A 191 2.70 -7.91 9.34
N SER A 192 3.24 -6.70 9.27
CA SER A 192 2.50 -5.48 8.94
C SER A 192 2.03 -5.45 7.48
N ILE A 193 2.87 -5.89 6.54
CA ILE A 193 2.57 -6.01 5.11
C ILE A 193 1.59 -7.17 4.89
N ALA A 194 1.81 -8.30 5.57
CA ALA A 194 0.90 -9.44 5.56
C ALA A 194 -0.52 -9.03 6.00
N ALA A 195 -0.63 -8.36 7.16
CA ALA A 195 -1.91 -7.88 7.68
C ALA A 195 -2.59 -6.91 6.72
N PHE A 196 -1.84 -6.00 6.10
CA PHE A 196 -2.38 -5.07 5.11
C PHE A 196 -2.99 -5.81 3.94
N THR A 197 -2.23 -6.70 3.30
CA THR A 197 -2.67 -7.47 2.13
C THR A 197 -3.89 -8.33 2.47
N PHE A 198 -3.83 -9.07 3.58
CA PHE A 198 -4.91 -9.88 4.09
C PHE A 198 -6.20 -9.07 4.30
N ASN A 199 -6.11 -7.95 5.02
CA ASN A 199 -7.26 -7.12 5.35
C ASN A 199 -7.91 -6.48 4.12
N ILE A 200 -7.11 -6.00 3.16
CA ILE A 200 -7.63 -5.43 1.92
C ILE A 200 -8.45 -6.50 1.16
N PHE A 201 -7.92 -7.70 0.97
CA PHE A 201 -8.65 -8.77 0.28
C PHE A 201 -9.92 -9.18 1.04
N LEU A 202 -9.87 -9.34 2.37
CA LEU A 202 -11.04 -9.74 3.16
C LEU A 202 -12.12 -8.64 3.19
N LEU A 203 -11.77 -7.38 3.46
CA LEU A 203 -12.74 -6.28 3.47
C LEU A 203 -13.43 -6.14 2.12
N LEU A 204 -12.71 -6.30 1.00
CA LEU A 204 -13.28 -6.27 -0.32
C LEU A 204 -14.10 -7.53 -0.64
N ALA A 205 -13.69 -8.71 -0.19
CA ALA A 205 -14.48 -9.94 -0.31
C ALA A 205 -15.82 -9.82 0.46
N ILE A 206 -15.80 -9.29 1.68
CA ILE A 206 -17.00 -9.01 2.47
C ILE A 206 -17.91 -8.00 1.74
N THR A 207 -17.32 -6.94 1.18
CA THR A 207 -18.04 -5.91 0.42
C THR A 207 -18.73 -6.48 -0.81
N LEU A 208 -18.06 -7.37 -1.54
CA LEU A 208 -18.55 -7.95 -2.80
C LEU A 208 -19.43 -9.19 -2.62
N SER A 209 -19.40 -9.83 -1.43
CA SER A 209 -20.22 -11.01 -1.15
C SER A 209 -21.68 -10.63 -0.99
N ASN A 210 -22.57 -11.42 -1.66
CA ASN A 210 -24.01 -11.28 -1.51
C ASN A 210 -24.61 -12.28 -0.51
N VAL A 211 -23.86 -13.33 -0.11
CA VAL A 211 -24.32 -14.40 0.76
C VAL A 211 -23.97 -14.05 2.22
N SER A 212 -24.99 -14.00 3.09
CA SER A 212 -24.83 -13.59 4.49
C SER A 212 -23.89 -14.55 5.26
N LEU A 213 -24.00 -15.86 5.03
CA LEU A 213 -23.12 -16.84 5.67
C LEU A 213 -21.64 -16.64 5.27
N VAL A 214 -21.36 -16.41 3.99
CA VAL A 214 -20.00 -16.13 3.50
C VAL A 214 -19.46 -14.85 4.15
N ARG A 215 -20.28 -13.81 4.26
CA ARG A 215 -19.88 -12.57 4.96
C ARG A 215 -19.54 -12.81 6.42
N LEU A 216 -20.36 -13.60 7.12
CA LEU A 216 -20.12 -13.93 8.53
C LEU A 216 -18.81 -14.69 8.71
N ILE A 217 -18.55 -15.70 7.87
CA ILE A 217 -17.28 -16.45 7.86
C ILE A 217 -16.10 -15.50 7.60
N LEU A 218 -16.17 -14.65 6.59
CA LEU A 218 -15.11 -13.70 6.26
C LEU A 218 -14.86 -12.68 7.39
N TRP A 219 -15.89 -12.23 8.11
CA TRP A 219 -15.73 -11.39 9.30
C TRP A 219 -15.02 -12.14 10.43
N GLY A 220 -15.44 -13.37 10.72
CA GLY A 220 -14.75 -14.22 11.71
C GLY A 220 -13.28 -14.42 11.34
N THR A 221 -13.01 -14.72 10.06
CA THR A 221 -11.65 -14.88 9.52
C THR A 221 -10.83 -13.58 9.65
N LEU A 222 -11.43 -12.41 9.38
CA LEU A 222 -10.76 -11.11 9.54
C LEU A 222 -10.27 -10.91 10.98
N VAL A 223 -11.13 -11.17 11.96
CA VAL A 223 -10.80 -11.01 13.38
C VAL A 223 -9.72 -12.00 13.80
N VAL A 224 -9.95 -13.30 13.58
CA VAL A 224 -9.02 -14.36 13.98
C VAL A 224 -7.68 -14.21 13.26
N GLY A 225 -7.70 -13.94 11.96
CA GLY A 225 -6.48 -13.76 11.17
C GLY A 225 -5.61 -12.60 11.68
N ASN A 226 -6.21 -11.45 12.02
CA ASN A 226 -5.45 -10.33 12.58
C ASN A 226 -4.87 -10.66 13.98
N LEU A 227 -5.56 -11.44 14.80
CA LEU A 227 -5.04 -11.91 16.09
C LEU A 227 -3.84 -12.82 15.88
N LEU A 228 -3.91 -13.76 14.93
CA LEU A 228 -2.81 -14.70 14.62
C LEU A 228 -1.60 -14.00 13.97
N ILE A 229 -1.82 -13.06 13.05
CA ILE A 229 -0.75 -12.25 12.44
C ILE A 229 -0.09 -11.34 13.50
N GLY A 230 -0.81 -10.98 14.57
CA GLY A 230 -0.27 -10.20 15.68
C GLY A 230 0.07 -8.75 15.32
N SER A 231 -0.53 -8.20 14.25
CA SER A 231 -0.32 -6.80 13.84
C SER A 231 -1.30 -5.86 14.57
N LYS A 232 -0.90 -5.37 15.75
CA LYS A 232 -1.71 -4.44 16.56
C LYS A 232 -2.05 -3.16 15.78
N SER A 233 -1.10 -2.61 15.03
CA SER A 233 -1.30 -1.40 14.23
C SER A 233 -2.42 -1.58 13.20
N SER A 234 -2.50 -2.74 12.56
CA SER A 234 -3.50 -3.03 11.52
C SER A 234 -4.93 -2.98 12.08
N LEU A 235 -5.15 -3.57 13.27
CA LEU A 235 -6.46 -3.51 13.94
C LEU A 235 -6.85 -2.08 14.29
N VAL A 236 -5.92 -1.30 14.86
CA VAL A 236 -6.14 0.11 15.19
C VAL A 236 -6.51 0.90 13.93
N LEU A 237 -5.83 0.67 12.80
CA LEU A 237 -6.09 1.39 11.56
C LEU A 237 -7.44 1.00 10.92
N ILE A 238 -7.88 -0.26 11.01
CA ILE A 238 -9.24 -0.67 10.58
C ILE A 238 -10.30 0.04 11.43
N MET A 239 -10.13 0.03 12.76
CA MET A 239 -11.05 0.70 13.69
C MET A 239 -11.09 2.22 13.42
N SER A 240 -9.93 2.85 13.24
CA SER A 240 -9.83 4.26 12.91
C SER A 240 -10.52 4.60 11.58
N GLY A 241 -10.35 3.75 10.56
CA GLY A 241 -11.08 3.87 9.28
C GLY A 241 -12.60 3.79 9.46
N GLY A 242 -13.06 2.87 10.31
CA GLY A 242 -14.48 2.75 10.69
C GLY A 242 -15.01 4.00 11.40
N LEU A 243 -14.27 4.49 12.39
CA LEU A 243 -14.61 5.72 13.12
C LEU A 243 -14.68 6.95 12.21
N LEU A 244 -13.72 7.09 11.28
CA LEU A 244 -13.73 8.18 10.31
C LEU A 244 -14.97 8.12 9.40
N VAL A 245 -15.32 6.93 8.89
CA VAL A 245 -16.53 6.79 8.06
C VAL A 245 -17.78 7.14 8.87
N PHE A 246 -17.86 6.70 10.12
CA PHE A 246 -18.95 7.04 11.02
C PHE A 246 -19.03 8.55 11.25
N TYR A 247 -17.93 9.20 11.61
CA TYR A 247 -17.85 10.65 11.82
C TYR A 247 -18.24 11.46 10.59
N PHE A 248 -17.72 11.09 9.40
CA PHE A 248 -18.05 11.83 8.16
C PHE A 248 -19.51 11.66 7.71
N ASN A 249 -20.19 10.59 8.13
CA ASN A 249 -21.61 10.37 7.84
C ASN A 249 -22.55 11.07 8.84
N MET A 250 -22.04 11.62 9.95
CA MET A 250 -22.85 12.35 10.93
C MET A 250 -23.30 13.71 10.39
N SER A 251 -24.49 14.15 10.80
CA SER A 251 -24.95 15.53 10.62
C SER A 251 -24.08 16.51 11.43
N LEU A 252 -24.10 17.79 11.08
CA LEU A 252 -23.33 18.82 11.79
C LEU A 252 -23.65 18.85 13.29
N ILE A 253 -24.94 18.77 13.65
CA ILE A 253 -25.39 18.75 15.05
C ILE A 253 -24.86 17.51 15.78
N GLN A 254 -24.88 16.35 15.14
CA GLN A 254 -24.34 15.12 15.72
C GLN A 254 -22.80 15.20 15.89
N LYS A 255 -22.09 15.82 14.95
CA LYS A 255 -20.65 16.10 15.09
C LYS A 255 -20.34 16.99 16.27
N LEU A 256 -21.10 18.07 16.43
CA LEU A 256 -20.92 18.97 17.59
C LEU A 256 -21.22 18.26 18.91
N LYS A 257 -22.30 17.48 18.98
CA LYS A 257 -22.64 16.69 20.18
C LYS A 257 -21.56 15.64 20.48
N SER A 258 -21.05 14.94 19.44
CA SER A 258 -19.97 13.96 19.61
C SER A 258 -18.66 14.62 20.07
N LEU A 259 -18.34 15.83 19.59
CA LEU A 259 -17.19 16.61 20.03
C LEU A 259 -17.29 16.96 21.52
N VAL A 260 -18.45 17.43 21.98
CA VAL A 260 -18.70 17.72 23.40
C VAL A 260 -18.59 16.48 24.27
N MET A 261 -19.15 15.33 23.80
CA MET A 261 -19.00 14.05 24.51
C MET A 261 -17.56 13.49 24.46
N LEU A 262 -16.79 13.84 23.44
CA LEU A 262 -15.41 13.38 23.30
C LEU A 262 -14.46 14.11 24.27
N ILE A 263 -14.76 15.33 24.68
CA ILE A 263 -13.90 16.11 25.59
C ILE A 263 -13.57 15.35 26.89
N PRO A 264 -14.54 14.84 27.67
CA PRO A 264 -14.21 14.09 28.88
C PRO A 264 -13.51 12.75 28.55
N VAL A 265 -13.88 12.08 27.45
CA VAL A 265 -13.21 10.84 27.02
C VAL A 265 -11.77 11.12 26.63
N VAL A 266 -11.51 12.18 25.85
CA VAL A 266 -10.15 12.63 25.51
C VAL A 266 -9.39 13.00 26.77
N GLY A 267 -9.99 13.70 27.71
CA GLY A 267 -9.39 14.02 29.01
C GLY A 267 -8.94 12.76 29.77
N VAL A 268 -9.78 11.76 29.86
CA VAL A 268 -9.44 10.46 30.48
C VAL A 268 -8.37 9.73 29.69
N VAL A 269 -8.49 9.68 28.36
CA VAL A 269 -7.47 9.03 27.49
C VAL A 269 -6.13 9.74 27.60
N VAL A 270 -6.09 11.07 27.59
CA VAL A 270 -4.88 11.86 27.76
C VAL A 270 -4.30 11.63 29.17
N TYR A 271 -5.11 11.59 30.20
CA TYR A 271 -4.67 11.29 31.56
C TYR A 271 -4.02 9.90 31.66
N ILE A 272 -4.70 8.86 31.14
CA ILE A 272 -4.17 7.48 31.09
C ILE A 272 -2.90 7.44 30.25
N PHE A 273 -2.90 8.12 29.09
CA PHE A 273 -1.72 8.20 28.24
C PHE A 273 -0.52 8.80 28.97
N LEU A 274 -0.69 9.96 29.59
CA LEU A 274 0.41 10.66 30.29
C LEU A 274 0.92 9.89 31.52
N HIS A 275 0.04 9.25 32.27
CA HIS A 275 0.43 8.61 33.54
C HIS A 275 0.75 7.12 33.46
N THR A 276 0.27 6.43 32.42
CA THR A 276 0.45 4.97 32.31
C THR A 276 1.16 4.59 31.00
N VAL A 277 0.71 5.15 29.88
CA VAL A 277 1.21 4.73 28.56
C VAL A 277 2.53 5.42 28.23
N LEU A 278 2.66 6.71 28.52
CA LEU A 278 3.86 7.48 28.21
C LEU A 278 5.11 6.99 28.98
N PRO A 279 5.06 6.69 30.29
CA PRO A 279 6.22 6.11 30.97
C PRO A 279 6.61 4.74 30.43
N ALA A 280 5.63 3.86 30.13
CA ALA A 280 5.91 2.57 29.51
C ALA A 280 6.45 2.69 28.08
N LEU A 281 5.91 3.63 27.31
CA LEU A 281 6.43 3.97 25.97
C LEU A 281 7.84 4.55 26.02
N ALA A 282 8.17 5.37 27.01
CA ALA A 282 9.52 5.91 27.17
C ALA A 282 10.55 4.80 27.33
N ILE A 283 10.26 3.81 28.19
CA ILE A 283 11.10 2.62 28.37
C ILE A 283 11.19 1.80 27.07
N ASP A 284 10.07 1.61 26.38
CA ASP A 284 10.06 0.89 25.11
C ASP A 284 10.84 1.65 24.02
N ILE A 285 10.76 2.98 23.97
CA ILE A 285 11.46 3.82 22.98
C ILE A 285 12.97 3.84 23.24
N GLU A 286 13.39 3.86 24.50
CA GLU A 286 14.80 3.74 24.87
C GLU A 286 15.39 2.37 24.50
N ASN A 287 14.60 1.30 24.65
CA ASN A 287 15.03 -0.07 24.37
C ASN A 287 14.84 -0.51 22.92
N PHE A 288 13.87 0.04 22.20
CA PHE A 288 13.54 -0.34 20.82
C PHE A 288 13.66 0.82 19.85
N SER A 289 14.57 0.72 18.88
CA SER A 289 14.83 1.76 17.86
C SER A 289 13.61 2.04 16.95
N SER A 290 12.73 1.07 16.73
CA SER A 290 11.69 1.13 15.69
C SER A 290 10.68 2.29 15.84
N VAL A 291 10.37 2.75 17.05
CA VAL A 291 9.46 3.89 17.28
C VAL A 291 10.18 5.20 16.98
N SER A 292 11.41 5.35 17.50
CA SER A 292 12.29 6.49 17.22
C SER A 292 12.53 6.65 15.73
N THR A 293 12.87 5.55 15.04
CA THR A 293 13.09 5.53 13.58
C THR A 293 11.85 5.98 12.81
N ARG A 294 10.65 5.49 13.15
CA ARG A 294 9.41 5.92 12.47
C ARG A 294 9.10 7.40 12.72
N MET A 295 9.31 7.89 13.90
CA MET A 295 9.11 9.31 14.23
C MET A 295 10.08 10.18 13.43
N ILE A 296 11.37 9.90 13.49
CA ILE A 296 12.40 10.67 12.81
C ILE A 296 12.23 10.62 11.30
N THR A 297 12.00 9.42 10.73
CA THR A 297 11.81 9.30 9.27
C THR A 297 10.51 9.95 8.79
N SER A 298 9.49 10.05 9.64
CA SER A 298 8.30 10.84 9.33
C SER A 298 8.56 12.33 9.30
N LEU A 299 9.32 12.84 10.28
CA LEU A 299 9.75 14.24 10.31
C LEU A 299 10.73 14.53 9.16
N TRP A 300 11.62 13.60 8.83
CA TRP A 300 12.48 13.73 7.64
C TRP A 300 11.65 13.96 6.38
N ALA A 301 10.59 13.19 6.12
CA ALA A 301 9.74 13.44 4.96
C ALA A 301 9.09 14.83 4.95
N VAL A 302 8.72 15.35 6.12
CA VAL A 302 8.20 16.72 6.26
C VAL A 302 9.30 17.75 6.01
N CYS A 303 10.48 17.59 6.61
CA CYS A 303 11.62 18.47 6.39
C CYS A 303 12.05 18.46 4.92
N SER A 304 12.13 17.27 4.27
CA SER A 304 12.44 17.13 2.86
C SER A 304 11.50 17.94 1.96
N LEU A 305 10.21 18.03 2.32
CA LEU A 305 9.24 18.83 1.56
C LEU A 305 9.59 20.33 1.56
N PHE A 306 10.22 20.84 2.62
CA PHE A 306 10.64 22.24 2.70
C PHE A 306 12.01 22.46 2.04
N TYR A 307 12.97 21.54 2.21
CA TYR A 307 14.29 21.64 1.58
C TYR A 307 14.23 21.37 0.08
N TYR A 308 13.45 20.36 -0.32
CA TYR A 308 13.33 19.88 -1.69
C TYR A 308 11.85 19.79 -2.12
N PRO A 309 11.19 20.91 -2.46
CA PRO A 309 9.75 20.92 -2.77
C PRO A 309 9.35 20.02 -3.94
N LEU A 310 10.27 19.77 -4.88
CA LEU A 310 10.07 18.82 -5.99
C LEU A 310 10.47 17.38 -5.65
N GLY A 311 10.96 17.15 -4.43
CA GLY A 311 11.48 15.89 -3.92
C GLY A 311 13.00 15.78 -4.04
N GLU A 312 13.59 14.82 -3.32
CA GLU A 312 15.03 14.52 -3.38
C GLU A 312 15.40 13.62 -4.59
N GLY A 313 14.39 13.08 -5.30
CA GLY A 313 14.54 12.16 -6.41
C GLY A 313 14.89 10.72 -6.01
N TYR A 314 14.56 9.77 -6.88
CA TYR A 314 14.80 8.34 -6.61
C TYR A 314 16.28 7.95 -6.58
N GLY A 315 17.10 8.61 -7.38
CA GLY A 315 18.53 8.34 -7.42
C GLY A 315 19.32 9.13 -6.39
N THR A 316 18.92 10.37 -6.18
CA THR A 316 19.68 11.38 -5.43
C THR A 316 19.27 11.51 -3.96
N TYR A 317 18.17 10.90 -3.53
CA TYR A 317 17.77 10.97 -2.11
C TYR A 317 18.85 10.43 -1.17
N THR A 318 19.64 9.45 -1.61
CA THR A 318 20.77 8.92 -0.83
C THR A 318 21.97 9.85 -0.78
N VAL A 319 21.88 11.02 -1.42
CA VAL A 319 22.87 12.10 -1.36
C VAL A 319 22.35 13.28 -0.56
N TRP A 320 21.08 13.66 -0.79
CA TRP A 320 20.49 14.87 -0.22
C TRP A 320 19.86 14.70 1.16
N PHE A 321 19.71 13.46 1.66
CA PHE A 321 18.96 13.17 2.89
C PHE A 321 19.57 13.73 4.18
N PHE A 322 20.90 13.99 4.23
CA PHE A 322 21.60 14.38 5.45
C PHE A 322 20.99 15.61 6.13
N HIS A 323 20.86 16.72 5.43
CA HIS A 323 20.33 17.94 6.00
C HIS A 323 18.88 17.83 6.50
N PRO A 324 17.93 17.28 5.72
CA PRO A 324 16.58 17.07 6.22
C PRO A 324 16.52 16.07 7.38
N LEU A 325 17.38 15.04 7.40
CA LEU A 325 17.43 14.04 8.46
C LEU A 325 17.97 14.63 9.76
N ASP A 326 19.06 15.39 9.70
CA ASP A 326 19.64 16.09 10.86
C ASP A 326 18.63 17.07 11.48
N THR A 327 17.93 17.83 10.62
CA THR A 327 16.87 18.74 11.06
C THR A 327 15.72 17.96 11.70
N ALA A 328 15.33 16.83 11.12
CA ALA A 328 14.27 15.97 11.65
C ALA A 328 14.65 15.36 13.00
N THR A 329 15.89 14.92 13.16
CA THR A 329 16.41 14.37 14.42
C THR A 329 16.42 15.44 15.52
N SER A 330 16.94 16.63 15.23
CA SER A 330 16.94 17.76 16.17
C SER A 330 15.53 18.19 16.57
N LEU A 331 14.59 18.19 15.61
CA LEU A 331 13.19 18.48 15.87
C LEU A 331 12.55 17.39 16.72
N ALA A 332 12.82 16.11 16.43
CA ALA A 332 12.32 14.98 17.22
C ALA A 332 12.78 15.07 18.67
N ASP A 333 14.06 15.32 18.92
CA ASP A 333 14.61 15.51 20.27
C ASP A 333 13.95 16.67 21.02
N SER A 334 13.57 17.74 20.32
CA SER A 334 12.86 18.88 20.93
C SER A 334 11.39 18.60 21.26
N LEU A 335 10.76 17.63 20.59
CA LEU A 335 9.33 17.32 20.75
C LEU A 335 9.05 16.32 21.86
N VAL A 336 10.02 15.51 22.26
CA VAL A 336 9.83 14.46 23.26
C VAL A 336 10.69 14.69 24.49
N PRO A 337 10.17 14.42 25.71
CA PRO A 337 10.89 14.65 26.96
C PRO A 337 11.81 13.47 27.36
N PHE A 338 12.11 12.54 26.45
CA PHE A 338 12.92 11.34 26.68
C PHE A 338 13.94 11.15 25.56
N GLN A 339 14.99 10.40 25.84
CA GLN A 339 16.07 10.16 24.89
C GLN A 339 15.60 9.19 23.80
N LEU A 340 15.82 9.54 22.52
CA LEU A 340 15.51 8.72 21.37
C LEU A 340 16.61 7.68 21.12
N ASN A 341 16.21 6.46 20.77
CA ASN A 341 17.16 5.44 20.32
C ASN A 341 17.47 5.66 18.84
N LEU A 342 18.68 6.16 18.56
CA LEU A 342 19.12 6.53 17.21
C LEU A 342 19.92 5.42 16.49
N LEU A 343 20.08 4.23 17.09
CA LEU A 343 20.91 3.16 16.52
C LEU A 343 20.55 2.82 15.08
N GLU A 344 19.26 2.61 14.80
CA GLU A 344 18.79 2.26 13.44
C GLU A 344 18.96 3.46 12.47
N ILE A 345 18.77 4.69 12.91
CA ILE A 345 18.95 5.91 12.09
C ILE A 345 20.43 6.10 11.75
N ASN A 346 21.31 5.93 12.71
CA ASN A 346 22.75 6.04 12.49
C ASN A 346 23.23 4.94 11.54
N ASP A 347 22.79 3.69 11.73
CA ASP A 347 23.10 2.58 10.83
C ASP A 347 22.63 2.85 9.40
N MET A 348 21.40 3.35 9.22
CA MET A 348 20.88 3.77 7.92
C MET A 348 21.72 4.90 7.29
N ALA A 349 22.17 5.87 8.10
CA ALA A 349 22.98 6.98 7.62
C ALA A 349 24.40 6.55 7.27
N ASP A 350 24.99 5.61 8.01
CA ASP A 350 26.34 5.14 7.82
C ASP A 350 26.44 4.17 6.64
N THR A 351 25.46 3.26 6.48
CA THR A 351 25.51 2.22 5.45
C THR A 351 24.78 2.60 4.17
N GLY A 352 23.79 3.51 4.24
CA GLY A 352 22.86 3.81 3.15
C GLY A 352 21.85 2.70 2.87
N ASP A 353 21.83 1.64 3.70
CA ASP A 353 20.91 0.53 3.59
C ASP A 353 19.59 0.84 4.32
N TYR A 354 18.49 0.32 3.78
CA TYR A 354 17.14 0.50 4.33
C TYR A 354 16.72 1.95 4.56
N LEU A 355 17.40 2.91 3.93
CA LEU A 355 17.11 4.34 4.04
C LEU A 355 15.72 4.64 3.44
N SER A 356 14.70 4.61 4.28
CA SER A 356 13.30 4.80 3.89
C SER A 356 12.46 5.38 5.03
N ALA A 357 11.39 6.10 4.69
CA ALA A 357 10.48 6.68 5.67
C ALA A 357 9.56 5.66 6.38
N LYS A 358 9.76 4.35 6.19
CA LYS A 358 8.91 3.29 6.77
C LYS A 358 7.39 3.48 6.52
N SER A 359 7.02 4.37 5.61
CA SER A 359 5.66 4.78 5.23
C SER A 359 5.61 5.07 3.73
N GLY A 360 4.63 4.52 3.03
CA GLY A 360 4.55 4.65 1.58
C GLY A 360 4.33 6.08 1.09
N ILE A 361 3.44 6.85 1.75
CA ILE A 361 3.17 8.24 1.36
C ILE A 361 4.36 9.12 1.71
N LEU A 362 4.90 8.98 2.92
CA LEU A 362 6.01 9.82 3.37
C LEU A 362 7.27 9.57 2.52
N PHE A 363 7.55 8.31 2.19
CA PHE A 363 8.66 7.97 1.30
C PHE A 363 8.45 8.52 -0.12
N SER A 364 7.20 8.49 -0.62
CA SER A 364 6.86 9.14 -1.89
C SER A 364 7.06 10.67 -1.84
N ILE A 365 6.83 11.31 -0.68
CA ILE A 365 7.09 12.73 -0.48
C ILE A 365 8.59 13.03 -0.56
N ILE A 366 9.44 12.20 0.06
CA ILE A 366 10.90 12.35 -0.07
C ILE A 366 11.31 12.33 -1.55
N HIS A 367 10.80 11.38 -2.34
CA HIS A 367 11.19 11.23 -3.73
C HIS A 367 10.62 12.30 -4.68
N SER A 368 9.39 12.75 -4.47
CA SER A 368 8.65 13.56 -5.44
C SER A 368 7.97 14.81 -4.88
N GLY A 369 8.29 15.17 -3.64
CA GLY A 369 7.88 16.41 -3.00
C GLY A 369 6.35 16.61 -2.97
N PHE A 370 5.92 17.84 -3.24
CA PHE A 370 4.50 18.21 -3.27
C PHE A 370 3.68 17.41 -4.27
N MET A 371 4.30 16.87 -5.33
CA MET A 371 3.56 16.07 -6.31
C MET A 371 3.02 14.77 -5.71
N ALA A 372 3.72 14.16 -4.72
CA ALA A 372 3.19 13.02 -3.98
C ALA A 372 1.93 13.41 -3.21
N VAL A 373 1.95 14.54 -2.50
CA VAL A 373 0.79 15.04 -1.75
C VAL A 373 -0.42 15.23 -2.67
N ILE A 374 -0.20 15.90 -3.80
CA ILE A 374 -1.24 16.16 -4.80
C ILE A 374 -1.78 14.85 -5.37
N PHE A 375 -0.89 13.92 -5.73
CA PHE A 375 -1.25 12.63 -6.29
C PHE A 375 -2.15 11.82 -5.34
N TYR A 376 -1.73 11.60 -4.09
CA TYR A 376 -2.52 10.82 -3.14
C TYR A 376 -3.83 11.54 -2.78
N PHE A 377 -3.81 12.86 -2.62
CA PHE A 377 -5.03 13.63 -2.39
C PHE A 377 -6.04 13.45 -3.52
N ILE A 378 -5.63 13.58 -4.79
CA ILE A 378 -6.52 13.39 -5.94
C ILE A 378 -6.99 11.94 -6.02
N LEU A 379 -6.11 10.96 -5.81
CA LEU A 379 -6.41 9.53 -5.86
C LEU A 379 -7.52 9.16 -4.87
N PHE A 380 -7.34 9.49 -3.60
CA PHE A 380 -8.32 9.15 -2.55
C PHE A 380 -9.59 9.98 -2.63
N ARG A 381 -9.49 11.32 -2.81
CA ARG A 381 -10.68 12.18 -2.97
C ARG A 381 -11.55 11.73 -4.14
N SER A 382 -10.91 11.36 -5.23
CA SER A 382 -11.60 10.85 -6.43
C SER A 382 -12.30 9.54 -6.18
N SER A 383 -11.65 8.62 -5.44
CA SER A 383 -12.21 7.32 -5.09
C SER A 383 -13.39 7.44 -4.13
N PHE A 384 -13.29 8.28 -3.10
CA PHE A 384 -14.41 8.57 -2.20
C PHE A 384 -15.61 9.18 -2.94
N LYS A 385 -15.38 10.12 -3.88
CA LYS A 385 -16.44 10.67 -4.73
C LYS A 385 -17.07 9.63 -5.64
N ASP A 386 -16.25 8.73 -6.21
CA ASP A 386 -16.77 7.65 -7.07
C ASP A 386 -17.63 6.67 -6.25
N VAL A 387 -17.21 6.28 -5.04
CA VAL A 387 -18.02 5.42 -4.13
C VAL A 387 -19.38 6.06 -3.78
N GLN A 388 -19.43 7.39 -3.62
CA GLN A 388 -20.70 8.07 -3.36
C GLN A 388 -21.70 7.93 -4.53
N LYS A 389 -21.19 7.97 -5.77
CA LYS A 389 -21.98 7.95 -7.01
C LYS A 389 -22.44 6.55 -7.43
N ILE A 390 -21.77 5.49 -6.95
CA ILE A 390 -22.11 4.11 -7.31
C ILE A 390 -23.41 3.72 -6.61
N ASN A 391 -24.36 3.14 -7.35
CA ASN A 391 -25.62 2.66 -6.80
C ASN A 391 -25.49 1.25 -6.23
N ILE A 392 -24.93 1.11 -5.04
CA ILE A 392 -24.82 -0.13 -4.25
C ILE A 392 -25.45 0.07 -2.88
N GLY A 393 -25.71 -1.03 -2.16
CA GLY A 393 -26.32 -0.97 -0.82
C GLY A 393 -25.50 -0.12 0.16
N TYR A 394 -26.16 0.50 1.13
CA TYR A 394 -25.52 1.34 2.15
C TYR A 394 -24.37 0.63 2.86
N TYR A 395 -24.58 -0.62 3.26
CA TYR A 395 -23.56 -1.46 3.89
C TYR A 395 -22.29 -1.61 3.03
N GLN A 396 -22.45 -1.92 1.74
CA GLN A 396 -21.33 -2.06 0.81
C GLN A 396 -20.59 -0.74 0.59
N LYS A 397 -21.31 0.39 0.51
CA LYS A 397 -20.70 1.72 0.43
C LYS A 397 -19.87 2.03 1.67
N THR A 398 -20.41 1.72 2.85
CA THR A 398 -19.74 1.95 4.13
C THR A 398 -18.45 1.14 4.21
N LEU A 399 -18.51 -0.16 3.92
CA LEU A 399 -17.31 -1.02 3.92
C LEU A 399 -16.26 -0.58 2.92
N LEU A 400 -16.66 -0.20 1.72
CA LEU A 400 -15.71 0.29 0.70
C LEU A 400 -15.03 1.59 1.14
N ARG A 401 -15.74 2.48 1.83
CA ARG A 401 -15.14 3.66 2.46
C ARG A 401 -14.19 3.31 3.60
N VAL A 402 -14.57 2.34 4.45
CA VAL A 402 -13.66 1.82 5.50
C VAL A 402 -12.40 1.27 4.87
N THR A 403 -12.51 0.49 3.79
CA THR A 403 -11.36 -0.07 3.08
C THR A 403 -10.45 1.03 2.50
N LEU A 404 -11.03 2.08 1.92
CA LEU A 404 -10.26 3.22 1.41
C LEU A 404 -9.55 3.99 2.54
N TRP A 405 -10.22 4.24 3.67
CA TRP A 405 -9.58 4.86 4.83
C TRP A 405 -8.50 3.98 5.44
N TYR A 406 -8.78 2.68 5.60
CA TYR A 406 -7.77 1.72 6.07
C TYR A 406 -6.55 1.72 5.15
N SER A 407 -6.75 1.70 3.83
CA SER A 407 -5.66 1.76 2.86
C SER A 407 -4.85 3.06 2.99
N LEU A 408 -5.50 4.22 3.09
CA LEU A 408 -4.85 5.52 3.26
C LEU A 408 -4.02 5.58 4.56
N LEU A 409 -4.64 5.22 5.68
CA LEU A 409 -3.99 5.26 6.99
C LEU A 409 -2.81 4.27 7.07
N SER A 410 -2.97 3.08 6.47
CA SER A 410 -1.90 2.07 6.48
C SER A 410 -0.67 2.54 5.71
N ILE A 411 -0.83 3.09 4.51
CA ILE A 411 0.31 3.60 3.72
C ILE A 411 0.86 4.92 4.26
N LEU A 412 0.11 5.63 5.11
CA LEU A 412 0.59 6.84 5.77
C LEU A 412 1.40 6.53 7.03
N PHE A 413 1.02 5.50 7.81
CA PHE A 413 1.58 5.28 9.14
C PHE A 413 2.29 3.94 9.34
N ALA A 414 1.99 2.91 8.55
CA ALA A 414 2.35 1.55 8.92
C ALA A 414 3.14 0.76 7.88
N VAL A 415 3.01 1.06 6.60
CA VAL A 415 3.50 0.17 5.54
C VAL A 415 4.21 0.96 4.44
N ASN A 416 5.39 0.49 4.06
CA ASN A 416 6.10 1.00 2.88
C ASN A 416 5.44 0.47 1.59
N MET A 417 5.46 1.28 0.51
CA MET A 417 4.74 0.95 -0.73
C MET A 417 5.53 0.12 -1.75
N GLU A 418 6.85 0.06 -1.68
CA GLU A 418 7.69 -0.43 -2.79
C GLU A 418 7.24 -1.76 -3.42
N VAL A 419 6.71 -2.69 -2.62
CA VAL A 419 6.20 -3.99 -3.10
C VAL A 419 4.73 -4.23 -2.78
N LEU A 420 3.99 -3.20 -2.36
CA LEU A 420 2.63 -3.34 -1.82
C LEU A 420 1.55 -3.18 -2.89
N TYR A 421 1.51 -4.06 -3.86
CA TYR A 421 0.56 -3.97 -4.98
C TYR A 421 -0.91 -4.18 -4.57
N ALA A 422 -1.18 -4.83 -3.44
CA ALA A 422 -2.53 -4.94 -2.87
C ALA A 422 -3.17 -3.57 -2.58
N PHE A 423 -2.36 -2.50 -2.41
CA PHE A 423 -2.82 -1.12 -2.31
C PHE A 423 -3.69 -0.66 -3.49
N LEU A 424 -3.47 -1.21 -4.68
CA LEU A 424 -4.24 -0.86 -5.88
C LEU A 424 -5.65 -1.44 -5.89
N LEU A 425 -5.89 -2.50 -5.11
CA LEU A 425 -7.10 -3.28 -5.19
C LEU A 425 -8.39 -2.50 -4.86
N PRO A 426 -8.45 -1.61 -3.84
CA PRO A 426 -9.61 -0.77 -3.59
C PRO A 426 -10.00 0.09 -4.80
N PHE A 427 -9.03 0.65 -5.53
CA PHE A 427 -9.27 1.48 -6.71
C PHE A 427 -9.76 0.65 -7.90
N ILE A 428 -9.22 -0.56 -8.06
CA ILE A 428 -9.67 -1.54 -9.06
C ILE A 428 -11.12 -1.92 -8.79
N VAL A 429 -11.50 -2.18 -7.52
CA VAL A 429 -12.88 -2.51 -7.13
C VAL A 429 -13.83 -1.33 -7.34
N VAL A 430 -13.43 -0.10 -7.00
CA VAL A 430 -14.23 1.10 -7.27
C VAL A 430 -14.48 1.25 -8.78
N ASN A 431 -13.45 1.06 -9.60
CA ASN A 431 -13.57 1.12 -11.06
C ASN A 431 -14.50 0.02 -11.61
N TYR A 432 -14.34 -1.21 -11.11
CA TYR A 432 -15.20 -2.33 -11.43
C TYR A 432 -16.69 -2.04 -11.13
N LEU A 433 -17.00 -1.57 -9.93
CA LEU A 433 -18.37 -1.25 -9.55
C LEU A 433 -18.96 -0.13 -10.42
N LYS A 434 -18.14 0.86 -10.77
CA LYS A 434 -18.56 1.95 -11.66
C LYS A 434 -18.86 1.49 -13.08
N ILE A 435 -18.08 0.55 -13.63
CA ILE A 435 -18.30 -0.02 -14.96
C ILE A 435 -19.59 -0.85 -15.00
N ASN A 436 -19.82 -1.68 -13.98
CA ASN A 436 -20.98 -2.56 -13.94
C ASN A 436 -22.31 -1.84 -13.66
N HIS A 437 -22.28 -0.68 -13.00
CA HIS A 437 -23.48 0.14 -12.79
C HIS A 437 -23.88 1.01 -13.98
N LYS A 438 -22.98 1.14 -14.97
CA LYS A 438 -23.29 1.82 -16.24
C LYS A 438 -23.84 0.88 -17.31
N ARG A 439 -23.69 -0.43 -17.13
CA ARG A 439 -24.26 -1.50 -17.95
C ARG A 439 -25.60 -1.98 -17.39
#